data_ca40b04c122ecd6ebd5bff09888d09f5
#
_entry.id   ca40b04c122ecd6ebd5bff09888d09f5
#
_cell.length_a   1.000
_cell.length_b   1.000
_cell.length_c   1.000
_cell.angle_alpha   90.00
_cell.angle_beta   90.00
_cell.angle_gamma   90.00
#
_symmetry.space_group_name_H-M   'P 1'
#
loop_
_entity.id
_entity.type
_entity.pdbx_description
1 polymer ?
#
loop_
_entity_poly.entity_id
_entity_poly.type
_entity_poly.pdbx_seq_one_letter_code
_entity_poly.pdbx_strand_id
1 'polypeptide(L)'
;MKKNKGSSDSIIVMKYGGTSVRSEESRAHAIKHIRSHAESGKQVVVVVSAMGRKGEPYATDTLISLLKDLGEPVNPAELDSVMSIGEILSSAYFSHLLSQNGLPAQAFTGSLAGILTDDNPGNAEI
;
A
#
# COMPACT_ATOMS: atom_id res chain seq x y z
N MET A 1 30.96 31.29 6.03
CA MET A 1 30.97 29.81 5.92
C MET A 1 29.56 29.29 6.22
N LYS A 2 28.78 28.93 5.19
CA LYS A 2 27.49 28.27 5.41
C LYS A 2 27.76 26.84 5.83
N LYS A 3 27.40 26.45 7.06
CA LYS A 3 27.38 25.07 7.49
C LYS A 3 26.37 24.32 6.62
N ASN A 4 26.84 23.45 5.73
CA ASN A 4 26.02 22.41 5.15
C ASN A 4 25.44 21.59 6.32
N LYS A 5 24.13 21.78 6.60
CA LYS A 5 23.37 20.82 7.35
C LYS A 5 23.34 19.56 6.46
N GLY A 6 24.11 18.55 6.85
CA GLY A 6 24.03 17.26 6.22
C GLY A 6 22.58 16.82 6.20
N SER A 7 22.00 16.73 4.99
CA SER A 7 20.74 16.05 4.80
C SER A 7 20.95 14.61 5.27
N SER A 8 20.23 14.21 6.29
CA SER A 8 20.15 12.80 6.65
C SER A 8 19.44 12.10 5.50
N ASP A 9 20.19 11.50 4.57
CA ASP A 9 19.65 10.67 3.47
C ASP A 9 19.04 9.37 4.00
N SER A 10 18.49 9.38 5.22
CA SER A 10 17.89 8.20 5.82
C SER A 10 16.51 7.95 5.22
N ILE A 11 16.35 6.76 4.67
CA ILE A 11 15.05 6.24 4.23
C ILE A 11 14.35 5.60 5.42
N ILE A 12 13.08 5.87 5.58
CA ILE A 12 12.21 5.15 6.51
C ILE A 12 11.11 4.44 5.73
N VAL A 13 10.91 3.16 6.02
CA VAL A 13 9.80 2.36 5.48
C VAL A 13 8.73 2.21 6.56
N MET A 14 7.52 2.63 6.25
CA MET A 14 6.38 2.60 7.16
C MET A 14 5.28 1.72 6.57
N LYS A 15 4.93 0.63 7.26
CA LYS A 15 3.88 -0.31 6.82
C LYS A 15 2.58 -0.07 7.59
N TYR A 16 1.49 0.10 6.84
CA TYR A 16 0.15 0.23 7.36
C TYR A 16 -0.74 -0.91 6.85
N GLY A 17 -1.23 -1.75 7.76
CA GLY A 17 -2.17 -2.82 7.44
C GLY A 17 -3.57 -2.30 7.10
N GLY A 18 -4.44 -3.16 6.60
CA GLY A 18 -5.79 -2.80 6.15
C GLY A 18 -6.65 -2.10 7.21
N THR A 19 -6.50 -2.44 8.48
CA THR A 19 -7.20 -1.77 9.59
C THR A 19 -6.63 -0.38 9.89
N SER A 20 -5.34 -0.17 9.64
CA SER A 20 -4.66 1.12 9.87
C SER A 20 -5.00 2.17 8.82
N VAL A 21 -5.58 1.77 7.68
CA VAL A 21 -6.01 2.67 6.60
C VAL A 21 -7.52 2.63 6.34
N ARG A 22 -8.27 1.88 7.15
CA ARG A 22 -9.70 1.63 6.99
C ARG A 22 -10.56 2.88 7.27
N SER A 23 -10.39 3.49 8.44
CA SER A 23 -11.21 4.61 8.89
C SER A 23 -10.53 5.96 8.62
N GLU A 24 -11.31 7.02 8.58
CA GLU A 24 -10.79 8.39 8.46
C GLU A 24 -9.84 8.73 9.61
N GLU A 25 -10.19 8.34 10.83
CA GLU A 25 -9.36 8.55 12.03
C GLU A 25 -8.02 7.82 11.92
N SER A 26 -8.04 6.54 11.52
CA SER A 26 -6.81 5.76 11.32
C SER A 26 -5.91 6.37 10.25
N ARG A 27 -6.51 6.83 9.14
CA ARG A 27 -5.78 7.52 8.07
C ARG A 27 -5.18 8.85 8.54
N ALA A 28 -5.91 9.63 9.33
CA ALA A 28 -5.40 10.87 9.90
C ALA A 28 -4.18 10.63 10.81
N HIS A 29 -4.20 9.58 11.62
CA HIS A 29 -3.03 9.17 12.42
C HIS A 29 -1.84 8.77 11.54
N ALA A 30 -2.07 7.99 10.50
CA ALA A 30 -1.01 7.59 9.57
C ALA A 30 -0.39 8.84 8.90
N ILE A 31 -1.20 9.76 8.39
CA ILE A 31 -0.74 11.02 7.78
C ILE A 31 0.13 11.81 8.75
N LYS A 32 -0.28 11.94 10.00
CA LYS A 32 0.48 12.66 11.04
C LYS A 32 1.87 12.05 11.24
N HIS A 33 1.96 10.72 11.31
CA HIS A 33 3.24 10.02 11.45
C HIS A 33 4.14 10.21 10.22
N ILE A 34 3.57 10.05 9.01
CA ILE A 34 4.30 10.23 7.76
C ILE A 34 4.85 11.66 7.68
N ARG A 35 4.01 12.65 7.97
CA ARG A 35 4.38 14.06 7.99
C ARG A 35 5.56 14.32 8.92
N SER A 36 5.51 13.83 10.15
CA SER A 36 6.58 14.02 11.15
C SER A 36 7.93 13.52 10.64
N HIS A 37 7.97 12.39 9.94
CA HIS A 37 9.20 11.89 9.35
C HIS A 37 9.66 12.68 8.13
N ALA A 38 8.74 13.03 7.23
CA ALA A 38 9.04 13.86 6.06
C ALA A 38 9.58 15.24 6.46
N GLU A 39 8.95 15.90 7.44
CA GLU A 39 9.38 17.20 7.95
C GLU A 39 10.73 17.12 8.70
N SER A 40 11.11 15.96 9.21
CA SER A 40 12.44 15.73 9.77
C SER A 40 13.53 15.50 8.71
N GLY A 41 13.19 15.60 7.42
CA GLY A 41 14.11 15.47 6.30
C GLY A 41 14.37 14.02 5.84
N LYS A 42 13.56 13.06 6.28
CA LYS A 42 13.68 11.67 5.84
C LYS A 42 12.95 11.44 4.52
N GLN A 43 13.48 10.53 3.71
CA GLN A 43 12.76 9.97 2.59
C GLN A 43 11.81 8.88 3.12
N VAL A 44 10.51 9.02 2.85
CA VAL A 44 9.49 8.12 3.41
C VAL A 44 8.95 7.21 2.32
N VAL A 45 9.06 5.90 2.55
CA VAL A 45 8.41 4.85 1.75
C VAL A 45 7.24 4.32 2.57
N VAL A 46 6.03 4.41 2.00
CA VAL A 46 4.82 3.92 2.66
C VAL A 46 4.36 2.65 1.97
N VAL A 47 4.18 1.58 2.74
CA VAL A 47 3.63 0.31 2.27
C VAL A 47 2.24 0.14 2.87
N VAL A 48 1.23 -0.03 2.02
CA VAL A 48 -0.16 -0.21 2.43
C VAL A 48 -0.69 -1.57 2.01
N SER A 49 -1.65 -2.09 2.75
CA SER A 49 -2.41 -3.28 2.42
C SER A 49 -3.80 -2.91 1.89
N ALA A 50 -4.54 -3.86 1.33
CA ALA A 50 -5.93 -3.66 0.95
C ALA A 50 -6.74 -3.09 2.12
N MET A 51 -7.63 -2.14 1.82
CA MET A 51 -8.45 -1.47 2.83
C MET A 51 -9.62 -2.34 3.25
N GLY A 52 -9.90 -2.35 4.56
CA GLY A 52 -11.13 -2.92 5.09
C GLY A 52 -11.00 -4.32 5.66
N ARG A 53 -12.15 -4.90 5.97
CA ARG A 53 -12.33 -6.26 6.50
C ARG A 53 -13.34 -7.01 5.65
N LYS A 54 -13.41 -8.32 5.84
CA LYS A 54 -14.40 -9.18 5.17
C LYS A 54 -15.78 -8.54 5.14
N GLY A 55 -16.38 -8.47 3.94
CA GLY A 55 -17.68 -7.84 3.69
C GLY A 55 -17.59 -6.37 3.23
N GLU A 56 -16.45 -5.70 3.37
CA GLU A 56 -16.25 -4.37 2.80
C GLU A 56 -15.77 -4.49 1.35
N PRO A 57 -16.16 -3.55 0.44
CA PRO A 57 -16.03 -3.73 -1.01
C PRO A 57 -14.62 -4.03 -1.53
N TYR A 58 -13.59 -3.50 -0.84
CA TYR A 58 -12.20 -3.56 -1.31
C TYR A 58 -11.31 -4.45 -0.46
N ALA A 59 -11.89 -5.17 0.50
CA ALA A 59 -11.17 -6.12 1.33
C ALA A 59 -10.78 -7.36 0.51
N THR A 60 -9.58 -7.88 0.74
CA THR A 60 -9.05 -9.06 0.05
C THR A 60 -10.02 -10.23 0.09
N ASP A 61 -10.61 -10.54 1.26
CA ASP A 61 -11.59 -11.63 1.39
C ASP A 61 -12.84 -11.41 0.53
N THR A 62 -13.29 -10.17 0.37
CA THR A 62 -14.45 -9.83 -0.47
C THR A 62 -14.11 -10.03 -1.94
N LEU A 63 -12.92 -9.60 -2.37
CA LEU A 63 -12.44 -9.79 -3.74
C LEU A 63 -12.28 -11.29 -4.07
N ILE A 64 -11.73 -12.07 -3.17
CA ILE A 64 -11.61 -13.53 -3.30
C ILE A 64 -13.00 -14.18 -3.48
N SER A 65 -13.99 -13.74 -2.69
CA SER A 65 -15.35 -14.29 -2.77
C SER A 65 -15.97 -14.11 -4.15
N LEU A 66 -15.67 -13.01 -4.86
CA LEU A 66 -16.20 -12.79 -6.21
C LEU A 66 -15.88 -13.93 -7.18
N LEU A 67 -14.66 -14.49 -7.10
CA LEU A 67 -14.27 -15.63 -7.95
C LEU A 67 -14.83 -16.95 -7.43
N LYS A 68 -14.76 -17.16 -6.11
CA LYS A 68 -15.23 -18.41 -5.49
C LYS A 68 -16.73 -18.63 -5.69
N ASP A 69 -17.53 -17.57 -5.68
CA ASP A 69 -18.98 -17.62 -5.89
C ASP A 69 -19.36 -18.02 -7.33
N LEU A 70 -18.42 -17.88 -8.30
CA LEU A 70 -18.62 -18.37 -9.67
C LEU A 70 -18.34 -19.88 -9.80
N GLY A 71 -17.62 -20.46 -8.87
CA GLY A 71 -17.28 -21.88 -8.82
C GLY A 71 -15.84 -22.16 -8.41
N GLU A 72 -15.60 -23.38 -7.96
CA GLU A 72 -14.26 -23.87 -7.59
C GLU A 72 -13.88 -25.10 -8.44
N PRO A 73 -12.58 -25.37 -8.68
CA PRO A 73 -11.41 -24.61 -8.20
C PRO A 73 -11.19 -23.30 -8.98
N VAL A 74 -10.72 -22.26 -8.29
CA VAL A 74 -10.30 -21.00 -8.91
C VAL A 74 -8.87 -21.12 -9.43
N ASN A 75 -8.60 -20.63 -10.62
CA ASN A 75 -7.24 -20.56 -11.17
C ASN A 75 -6.36 -19.67 -10.26
N PRO A 76 -5.21 -20.17 -9.79
CA PRO A 76 -4.34 -19.42 -8.88
C PRO A 76 -3.86 -18.07 -9.45
N ALA A 77 -3.54 -17.98 -10.74
CA ALA A 77 -3.09 -16.72 -11.35
C ALA A 77 -4.21 -15.67 -11.40
N GLU A 78 -5.45 -16.10 -11.65
CA GLU A 78 -6.62 -15.22 -11.62
C GLU A 78 -6.92 -14.77 -10.20
N LEU A 79 -6.77 -15.67 -9.23
CA LEU A 79 -6.94 -15.36 -7.82
C LEU A 79 -5.94 -14.30 -7.36
N ASP A 80 -4.65 -14.46 -7.66
CA ASP A 80 -3.59 -13.49 -7.36
C ASP A 80 -3.88 -12.14 -8.01
N SER A 81 -4.32 -12.15 -9.27
CA SER A 81 -4.68 -10.93 -10.00
C SER A 81 -5.81 -10.17 -9.31
N VAL A 82 -6.87 -10.85 -8.92
CA VAL A 82 -8.02 -10.22 -8.23
C VAL A 82 -7.62 -9.74 -6.83
N MET A 83 -6.85 -10.52 -6.09
CA MET A 83 -6.36 -10.11 -4.77
C MET A 83 -5.51 -8.83 -4.85
N SER A 84 -4.67 -8.69 -5.86
CA SER A 84 -3.79 -7.52 -6.02
C SER A 84 -4.56 -6.20 -6.23
N ILE A 85 -5.81 -6.25 -6.70
CA ILE A 85 -6.64 -5.06 -6.94
C ILE A 85 -6.82 -4.25 -5.65
N GLY A 86 -7.01 -4.92 -4.52
CA GLY A 86 -7.19 -4.26 -3.23
C GLY A 86 -5.97 -3.42 -2.82
N GLU A 87 -4.77 -3.96 -3.01
CA GLU A 87 -3.51 -3.28 -2.72
C GLU A 87 -3.23 -2.14 -3.72
N ILE A 88 -3.49 -2.35 -5.00
CA ILE A 88 -3.34 -1.31 -6.04
C ILE A 88 -4.27 -0.14 -5.75
N LEU A 89 -5.53 -0.41 -5.47
CA LEU A 89 -6.51 0.61 -5.10
C LEU A 89 -6.07 1.37 -3.84
N SER A 90 -5.64 0.65 -2.81
CA SER A 90 -5.20 1.23 -1.54
C SER A 90 -3.99 2.15 -1.74
N SER A 91 -3.01 1.75 -2.55
CA SER A 91 -1.82 2.56 -2.82
C SER A 91 -2.17 3.86 -3.56
N ALA A 92 -3.02 3.79 -4.58
CA ALA A 92 -3.47 4.96 -5.33
C ALA A 92 -4.30 5.91 -4.46
N TYR A 93 -5.25 5.36 -3.69
CA TYR A 93 -6.09 6.12 -2.77
C TYR A 93 -5.24 6.85 -1.72
N PHE A 94 -4.30 6.13 -1.09
CA PHE A 94 -3.49 6.69 -0.01
C PHE A 94 -2.48 7.73 -0.53
N SER A 95 -1.90 7.52 -1.71
CA SER A 95 -1.06 8.50 -2.39
C SER A 95 -1.82 9.80 -2.68
N HIS A 96 -3.05 9.69 -3.21
CA HIS A 96 -3.90 10.86 -3.45
C HIS A 96 -4.24 11.57 -2.12
N LEU A 97 -4.61 10.82 -1.09
CA LEU A 97 -4.92 11.36 0.24
C LEU A 97 -3.73 12.12 0.85
N LEU A 98 -2.51 11.59 0.75
CA LEU A 98 -1.29 12.27 1.19
C LEU A 98 -1.11 13.59 0.44
N SER A 99 -1.27 13.58 -0.89
CA SER A 99 -1.14 14.78 -1.73
C SER A 99 -2.17 15.84 -1.36
N GLN A 100 -3.42 15.46 -1.10
CA GLN A 100 -4.47 16.38 -0.63
C GLN A 100 -4.16 16.98 0.76
N ASN A 101 -3.32 16.32 1.52
CA ASN A 101 -2.84 16.80 2.82
C ASN A 101 -1.48 17.52 2.72
N GLY A 102 -1.04 17.95 1.55
CA GLY A 102 0.20 18.71 1.36
C GLY A 102 1.47 17.87 1.50
N LEU A 103 1.38 16.55 1.33
CA LEU A 103 2.49 15.61 1.27
C LEU A 103 2.53 14.98 -0.13
N PRO A 104 3.27 15.58 -1.09
CA PRO A 104 3.36 15.03 -2.44
C PRO A 104 3.80 13.57 -2.39
N ALA A 105 3.03 12.70 -3.03
CA ALA A 105 3.28 11.27 -3.03
C ALA A 105 2.95 10.67 -4.40
N GLN A 106 3.56 9.53 -4.70
CA GLN A 106 3.31 8.75 -5.89
C GLN A 106 3.06 7.30 -5.52
N ALA A 107 2.02 6.70 -6.11
CA ALA A 107 1.71 5.29 -5.93
C ALA A 107 2.57 4.41 -6.85
N PHE A 108 2.98 3.27 -6.31
CA PHE A 108 3.68 2.22 -7.05
C PHE A 108 3.01 0.88 -6.78
N THR A 109 2.90 0.06 -7.81
CA THR A 109 2.70 -1.39 -7.65
C THR A 109 4.05 -2.05 -7.39
N GLY A 110 4.07 -3.31 -6.94
CA GLY A 110 5.32 -4.06 -6.76
C GLY A 110 6.16 -4.07 -8.04
N SER A 111 5.52 -4.32 -9.18
CA SER A 111 6.16 -4.31 -10.50
C SER A 111 6.76 -2.94 -10.86
N LEU A 112 6.02 -1.85 -10.64
CA LEU A 112 6.53 -0.48 -10.87
C LEU A 112 7.65 -0.10 -9.90
N ALA A 113 7.67 -0.70 -8.70
CA ALA A 113 8.74 -0.53 -7.72
C ALA A 113 9.99 -1.39 -8.05
N GLY A 114 9.94 -2.20 -9.11
CA GLY A 114 11.04 -3.06 -9.54
C GLY A 114 11.14 -4.38 -8.78
N ILE A 115 10.11 -4.78 -8.05
CA ILE A 115 10.04 -6.08 -7.39
C ILE A 115 9.71 -7.13 -8.45
N LEU A 116 10.62 -8.08 -8.64
CA LEU A 116 10.47 -9.19 -9.56
C LEU A 116 10.30 -10.48 -8.77
N THR A 117 9.42 -11.35 -9.24
CA THR A 117 9.18 -12.67 -8.65
C THR A 117 9.32 -13.76 -9.71
N ASP A 118 9.38 -15.00 -9.27
CA ASP A 118 9.18 -16.15 -10.15
C ASP A 118 7.70 -16.25 -10.61
N ASP A 119 7.43 -17.19 -11.51
CA ASP A 119 6.10 -17.44 -12.10
C ASP A 119 5.41 -18.60 -11.35
N ASN A 120 5.23 -18.45 -10.04
CA ASN A 120 4.55 -19.42 -9.18
C ASN A 120 3.37 -18.78 -8.45
N PRO A 121 2.18 -18.68 -9.10
CA PRO A 121 1.01 -18.04 -8.52
C PRO A 121 0.63 -18.61 -7.14
N GLY A 122 0.31 -17.73 -6.19
CA GLY A 122 -0.03 -18.08 -4.82
C GLY A 122 1.17 -18.38 -3.91
N ASN A 123 2.36 -18.56 -4.46
CA ASN A 123 3.59 -18.86 -3.71
C ASN A 123 4.84 -18.34 -4.42
N ALA A 124 4.74 -17.17 -5.02
CA ALA A 124 5.85 -16.54 -5.74
C ALA A 124 6.97 -16.11 -4.77
N GLU A 125 8.22 -16.31 -5.21
CA GLU A 125 9.42 -15.90 -4.49
C GLU A 125 10.09 -14.71 -5.18
N ILE A 126 10.66 -13.77 -4.38
CA ILE A 126 11.37 -12.58 -4.83
C ILE A 126 12.82 -12.91 -5.17
#